data_301c20e02160f554f6798eec4919a0df
#
_entry.id   301c20e02160f554f6798eec4919a0df
#
_cell.length_a   1.000
_cell.length_b   1.000
_cell.length_c   1.000
_cell.angle_alpha   90.00
_cell.angle_beta   90.00
_cell.angle_gamma   90.00
#
_symmetry.space_group_name_H-M   'P 1'
#
loop_
_entity.id
_entity.type
_entity.pdbx_description
1 polymer ?
#
loop_
_entity_poly.entity_id
_entity_poly.type
_entity_poly.pdbx_seq_one_letter_code
_entity_poly.pdbx_strand_id
1 'polypeptide(L)'
;MDSRIAVICIIFTVFTVYQTAGAPQKDTAVANGSAYTTKYDNIDVDQILRSKRLVNSYVQCLLDKKPCTPEGAELKKILPDALKTQCVKCNSYQKNTALKVVEHLQRDYATEWKLLLDKWDPKREYFQKFQTFLAEEKKKGFVKF
;
A
#
# COMPACT_ATOMS: atom_id res chain seq x y z
N MET A 1 18.19 -14.00 -64.53
CA MET A 1 18.32 -13.58 -63.10
C MET A 1 16.98 -13.01 -62.71
N ASP A 2 16.25 -13.81 -61.96
CA ASP A 2 14.80 -13.60 -61.71
C ASP A 2 14.49 -12.44 -60.79
N SER A 3 13.72 -11.52 -61.34
CA SER A 3 13.16 -10.33 -60.63
C SER A 3 12.34 -10.67 -59.36
N ARG A 4 12.08 -11.96 -59.14
CA ARG A 4 11.32 -12.45 -57.98
C ARG A 4 12.16 -12.60 -56.71
N ILE A 5 13.49 -12.74 -56.85
CA ILE A 5 14.40 -12.90 -55.72
C ILE A 5 14.70 -11.55 -55.06
N ALA A 6 14.75 -10.48 -55.85
CA ALA A 6 14.98 -9.12 -55.34
C ALA A 6 13.83 -8.60 -54.46
N VAL A 7 12.58 -8.99 -54.76
CA VAL A 7 11.41 -8.55 -53.99
C VAL A 7 11.34 -9.26 -52.63
N ILE A 8 11.78 -10.52 -52.55
CA ILE A 8 11.76 -11.29 -51.28
C ILE A 8 12.82 -10.77 -50.31
N CYS A 9 13.98 -10.33 -50.79
CA CYS A 9 15.02 -9.75 -49.91
C CYS A 9 14.62 -8.40 -49.32
N ILE A 10 13.81 -7.58 -50.03
CA ILE A 10 13.37 -6.28 -49.54
C ILE A 10 12.31 -6.43 -48.43
N ILE A 11 11.49 -7.47 -48.50
CA ILE A 11 10.46 -7.73 -47.48
C ILE A 11 11.09 -8.22 -46.17
N PHE A 12 12.22 -8.94 -46.22
CA PHE A 12 12.90 -9.44 -45.03
C PHE A 12 13.73 -8.38 -44.30
N THR A 13 14.13 -7.30 -44.94
CA THR A 13 14.92 -6.23 -44.29
C THR A 13 14.11 -5.17 -43.59
N VAL A 14 12.81 -5.11 -43.83
CA VAL A 14 11.91 -4.13 -43.16
C VAL A 14 11.34 -4.67 -41.86
N PHE A 15 11.46 -6.00 -41.59
CA PHE A 15 10.83 -6.62 -40.41
C PHE A 15 11.73 -6.71 -39.17
N THR A 16 12.95 -6.16 -39.18
CA THR A 16 13.91 -6.31 -38.07
C THR A 16 14.16 -5.06 -37.23
N VAL A 17 13.36 -4.01 -37.35
CA VAL A 17 13.58 -2.76 -36.58
C VAL A 17 12.46 -2.44 -35.59
N TYR A 18 11.55 -3.35 -35.29
CA TYR A 18 10.58 -3.17 -34.21
C TYR A 18 10.87 -4.13 -33.05
N GLN A 19 12.04 -3.99 -32.47
CA GLN A 19 12.28 -4.55 -31.15
C GLN A 19 12.66 -3.45 -30.18
N THR A 20 11.71 -3.23 -29.33
CA THR A 20 11.76 -3.14 -27.89
C THR A 20 12.25 -1.84 -27.32
N ALA A 21 11.33 -0.93 -27.14
CA ALA A 21 11.31 -0.17 -25.92
C ALA A 21 10.54 -1.02 -24.89
N GLY A 22 11.24 -1.68 -23.99
CA GLY A 22 10.66 -2.29 -22.81
C GLY A 22 10.06 -1.18 -21.96
N ALA A 23 8.75 -0.99 -22.05
CA ALA A 23 8.04 -0.15 -21.11
C ALA A 23 8.17 -0.78 -19.71
N PRO A 24 8.43 0.01 -18.66
CA PRO A 24 8.31 -0.48 -17.31
C PRO A 24 6.87 -0.96 -17.12
N GLN A 25 6.71 -2.22 -16.75
CA GLN A 25 5.42 -2.74 -16.34
C GLN A 25 4.92 -1.90 -15.16
N LYS A 26 3.99 -1.02 -15.44
CA LYS A 26 3.08 -0.52 -14.42
C LYS A 26 2.28 -1.72 -13.96
N ASP A 27 2.46 -2.10 -12.71
CA ASP A 27 1.55 -3.00 -12.04
C ASP A 27 0.15 -2.39 -12.15
N THR A 28 -0.60 -2.86 -13.11
CA THR A 28 -2.01 -2.57 -13.28
C THR A 28 -2.77 -3.38 -12.25
N ALA A 29 -2.76 -2.91 -11.02
CA ALA A 29 -3.74 -3.31 -10.04
C ALA A 29 -5.02 -2.53 -10.31
N VAL A 30 -5.84 -3.19 -10.94
CA VAL A 30 -7.22 -3.14 -11.31
C VAL A 30 -8.19 -2.48 -10.34
N ALA A 31 -9.02 -1.65 -10.96
CA ALA A 31 -10.48 -1.79 -10.95
C ALA A 31 -11.28 -1.24 -9.78
N ASN A 32 -12.11 -0.25 -10.14
CA ASN A 32 -13.36 0.16 -9.50
C ASN A 32 -13.29 0.78 -8.10
N GLY A 33 -12.55 1.82 -7.99
CA GLY A 33 -12.40 2.74 -6.88
C GLY A 33 -11.02 3.35 -7.00
N SER A 34 -10.90 4.69 -7.06
CA SER A 34 -9.59 5.31 -7.15
C SER A 34 -8.70 4.80 -6.01
N ALA A 35 -7.53 4.25 -6.36
CA ALA A 35 -6.53 3.82 -5.40
C ALA A 35 -6.14 4.98 -4.46
N TYR A 36 -5.70 4.68 -3.24
CA TYR A 36 -5.12 5.70 -2.37
C TYR A 36 -3.84 6.26 -2.98
N THR A 37 -3.50 7.50 -2.60
CA THR A 37 -2.27 8.15 -3.09
C THR A 37 -1.03 7.34 -2.71
N THR A 38 -0.09 7.23 -3.64
CA THR A 38 1.23 6.60 -3.43
C THR A 38 2.31 7.61 -3.03
N LYS A 39 1.93 8.89 -2.89
CA LYS A 39 2.86 9.98 -2.58
C LYS A 39 3.72 9.72 -1.33
N TYR A 40 3.17 8.99 -0.38
CA TYR A 40 3.79 8.72 0.92
C TYR A 40 4.32 7.28 1.07
N ASP A 41 4.32 6.49 0.00
CA ASP A 41 4.80 5.10 0.04
C ASP A 41 6.33 5.00 0.26
N ASN A 42 7.08 6.10 0.12
CA ASN A 42 8.52 6.16 0.36
C ASN A 42 8.92 6.48 1.82
N ILE A 43 7.96 6.59 2.74
CA ILE A 43 8.23 6.90 4.14
C ILE A 43 8.89 5.69 4.80
N ASP A 44 9.99 5.92 5.52
CA ASP A 44 10.64 4.90 6.35
C ASP A 44 9.80 4.64 7.62
N VAL A 45 8.84 3.74 7.49
CA VAL A 45 7.94 3.33 8.58
C VAL A 45 8.70 2.62 9.69
N ASP A 46 9.78 1.90 9.38
CA ASP A 46 10.61 1.25 10.39
C ASP A 46 11.31 2.25 11.29
N GLN A 47 11.79 3.36 10.72
CA GLN A 47 12.34 4.45 11.51
C GLN A 47 11.29 5.08 12.44
N ILE A 48 10.06 5.26 11.94
CA ILE A 48 8.96 5.78 12.76
C ILE A 48 8.66 4.84 13.92
N LEU A 49 8.53 3.54 13.64
CA LEU A 49 8.18 2.53 14.66
C LEU A 49 9.27 2.36 15.72
N ARG A 50 10.55 2.53 15.37
CA ARG A 50 11.66 2.53 16.36
C ARG A 50 11.69 3.76 17.25
N SER A 51 11.00 4.84 16.88
CA SER A 51 10.99 6.10 17.63
C SER A 51 9.71 6.27 18.43
N LYS A 52 9.77 6.02 19.73
CA LYS A 52 8.64 6.22 20.65
C LYS A 52 7.98 7.60 20.51
N ARG A 53 8.80 8.64 20.30
CA ARG A 53 8.33 10.01 20.09
C ARG A 53 7.52 10.15 18.81
N LEU A 54 7.99 9.54 17.70
CA LEU A 54 7.28 9.59 16.41
C LEU A 54 5.99 8.79 16.47
N VAL A 55 6.01 7.55 16.98
CA VAL A 55 4.80 6.76 17.19
C VAL A 55 3.76 7.54 17.97
N ASN A 56 4.15 8.13 19.12
CA ASN A 56 3.24 8.92 19.94
C ASN A 56 2.71 10.15 19.17
N SER A 57 3.52 10.81 18.36
CA SER A 57 3.09 11.95 17.54
C SER A 57 2.00 11.55 16.54
N TYR A 58 2.17 10.43 15.83
CA TYR A 58 1.15 9.90 14.90
C TYR A 58 -0.12 9.47 15.64
N VAL A 59 0.01 8.77 16.76
CA VAL A 59 -1.14 8.38 17.59
C VAL A 59 -1.93 9.60 18.06
N GLN A 60 -1.26 10.62 18.58
CA GLN A 60 -1.92 11.85 19.02
C GLN A 60 -2.61 12.61 17.88
N CYS A 61 -2.01 12.59 16.68
CA CYS A 61 -2.64 13.11 15.46
C CYS A 61 -3.93 12.35 15.13
N LEU A 62 -3.88 11.02 15.11
CA LEU A 62 -5.04 10.17 14.81
C LEU A 62 -6.15 10.29 15.87
N LEU A 63 -5.79 10.62 17.10
CA LEU A 63 -6.72 10.87 18.22
C LEU A 63 -7.25 12.31 18.26
N ASP A 64 -6.92 13.19 17.33
CA ASP A 64 -7.27 14.62 17.32
C ASP A 64 -6.69 15.44 18.48
N LYS A 65 -5.63 14.94 19.10
CA LYS A 65 -5.00 15.60 20.26
C LYS A 65 -3.83 16.50 19.87
N LYS A 66 -3.27 16.31 18.68
CA LYS A 66 -2.17 17.13 18.12
C LYS A 66 -2.34 17.34 16.62
N PRO A 67 -1.75 18.39 16.05
CA PRO A 67 -1.69 18.57 14.60
C PRO A 67 -1.00 17.39 13.92
N CYS A 68 -1.47 17.05 12.73
CA CYS A 68 -0.90 15.99 11.90
C CYS A 68 0.18 16.54 10.97
N THR A 69 1.19 15.74 10.70
CA THR A 69 2.04 15.92 9.51
C THR A 69 1.22 15.68 8.23
N PRO A 70 1.67 16.13 7.05
CA PRO A 70 0.92 15.92 5.80
C PRO A 70 0.56 14.46 5.54
N GLU A 71 1.50 13.53 5.74
CA GLU A 71 1.27 12.10 5.61
C GLU A 71 0.35 11.54 6.70
N GLY A 72 0.46 12.03 7.94
CA GLY A 72 -0.45 11.67 9.03
C GLY A 72 -1.88 12.14 8.79
N ALA A 73 -2.05 13.31 8.17
CA ALA A 73 -3.35 13.84 7.79
C ALA A 73 -3.99 12.99 6.67
N GLU A 74 -3.21 12.56 5.68
CA GLU A 74 -3.71 11.67 4.64
C GLU A 74 -4.10 10.31 5.20
N LEU A 75 -3.25 9.70 6.06
CA LEU A 75 -3.57 8.46 6.75
C LEU A 75 -4.90 8.59 7.52
N LYS A 76 -5.05 9.66 8.30
CA LYS A 76 -6.27 9.91 9.07
C LYS A 76 -7.51 10.03 8.19
N LYS A 77 -7.39 10.64 7.01
CA LYS A 77 -8.47 10.79 6.04
C LYS A 77 -8.93 9.46 5.45
N ILE A 78 -7.98 8.59 5.10
CA ILE A 78 -8.29 7.30 4.47
C ILE A 78 -8.66 6.19 5.47
N LEU A 79 -8.27 6.33 6.73
CA LEU A 79 -8.40 5.29 7.76
C LEU A 79 -9.82 4.72 7.91
N PRO A 80 -10.91 5.53 7.94
CA PRO A 80 -12.27 4.99 8.04
C PRO A 80 -12.68 4.11 6.86
N ASP A 81 -12.31 4.52 5.65
CA ASP A 81 -12.59 3.76 4.43
C ASP A 81 -11.74 2.47 4.38
N ALA A 82 -10.46 2.57 4.72
CA ALA A 82 -9.55 1.42 4.76
C ALA A 82 -10.00 0.35 5.76
N LEU A 83 -10.48 0.74 6.93
CA LEU A 83 -11.02 -0.19 7.92
C LEU A 83 -12.30 -0.87 7.42
N LYS A 84 -13.24 -0.11 6.87
CA LYS A 84 -14.53 -0.63 6.38
C LYS A 84 -14.36 -1.56 5.19
N THR A 85 -13.44 -1.25 4.28
CA THR A 85 -13.26 -1.96 3.01
C THR A 85 -12.12 -2.99 3.06
N GLN A 86 -11.47 -3.18 4.22
CA GLN A 86 -10.32 -4.07 4.35
C GLN A 86 -9.20 -3.71 3.37
N CYS A 87 -8.92 -2.41 3.26
CA CYS A 87 -7.85 -1.90 2.39
C CYS A 87 -8.01 -2.26 0.90
N VAL A 88 -9.24 -2.36 0.39
CA VAL A 88 -9.47 -2.72 -1.02
C VAL A 88 -8.79 -1.77 -2.01
N LYS A 89 -8.61 -0.51 -1.62
CA LYS A 89 -7.94 0.54 -2.39
C LYS A 89 -6.43 0.65 -2.14
N CYS A 90 -5.91 -0.16 -1.21
CA CYS A 90 -4.48 -0.17 -0.88
C CYS A 90 -3.69 -0.97 -1.91
N ASN A 91 -2.50 -0.49 -2.25
CA ASN A 91 -1.51 -1.29 -2.96
C ASN A 91 -0.81 -2.29 -2.00
N SER A 92 0.06 -3.15 -2.53
CA SER A 92 0.77 -4.17 -1.75
C SER A 92 1.67 -3.57 -0.67
N TYR A 93 2.35 -2.46 -0.95
CA TYR A 93 3.18 -1.76 0.02
C TYR A 93 2.35 -1.23 1.19
N GLN A 94 1.23 -0.57 0.90
CA GLN A 94 0.33 -0.01 1.92
C GLN A 94 -0.28 -1.10 2.80
N LYS A 95 -0.65 -2.25 2.24
CA LYS A 95 -1.13 -3.41 3.00
C LYS A 95 -0.06 -3.95 3.95
N ASN A 96 1.16 -4.14 3.44
CA ASN A 96 2.29 -4.61 4.26
C ASN A 96 2.64 -3.65 5.38
N THR A 97 2.64 -2.35 5.07
CA THR A 97 2.88 -1.29 6.05
C THR A 97 1.80 -1.27 7.13
N ALA A 98 0.53 -1.39 6.75
CA ALA A 98 -0.58 -1.45 7.70
C ALA A 98 -0.45 -2.65 8.66
N LEU A 99 -0.10 -3.84 8.13
CA LEU A 99 0.20 -5.03 8.95
C LEU A 99 1.27 -4.75 9.99
N LYS A 100 2.43 -4.27 9.54
CA LYS A 100 3.58 -3.98 10.40
C LYS A 100 3.21 -2.97 11.51
N VAL A 101 2.51 -1.90 11.14
CA VAL A 101 2.08 -0.87 12.09
C VAL A 101 1.10 -1.44 13.12
N VAL A 102 0.10 -2.20 12.69
CA VAL A 102 -0.90 -2.80 13.58
C VAL A 102 -0.24 -3.78 14.55
N GLU A 103 0.61 -4.71 14.07
CA GLU A 103 1.31 -5.67 14.93
C GLU A 103 2.21 -4.96 15.95
N HIS A 104 2.92 -3.91 15.53
CA HIS A 104 3.79 -3.14 16.40
C HIS A 104 3.00 -2.40 17.50
N LEU A 105 1.91 -1.73 17.12
CA LEU A 105 1.07 -1.01 18.09
C LEU A 105 0.41 -1.97 19.07
N GLN A 106 -0.06 -3.13 18.64
CA GLN A 106 -0.65 -4.13 19.53
C GLN A 106 0.34 -4.68 20.54
N ARG A 107 1.57 -4.93 20.12
CA ARG A 107 2.62 -5.50 20.96
C ARG A 107 3.21 -4.49 21.93
N ASP A 108 3.59 -3.31 21.43
CA ASP A 108 4.45 -2.36 22.16
C ASP A 108 3.71 -1.12 22.67
N TYR A 109 2.48 -0.88 22.18
CA TYR A 109 1.67 0.32 22.48
C TYR A 109 0.20 -0.04 22.74
N ALA A 110 -0.04 -1.05 23.56
CA ALA A 110 -1.38 -1.61 23.80
C ALA A 110 -2.41 -0.58 24.32
N THR A 111 -1.97 0.38 25.13
CA THR A 111 -2.84 1.45 25.63
C THR A 111 -3.27 2.40 24.52
N GLU A 112 -2.31 2.86 23.71
CA GLU A 112 -2.55 3.74 22.57
C GLU A 112 -3.39 3.04 21.51
N TRP A 113 -3.12 1.76 21.28
CA TRP A 113 -3.88 0.91 20.39
C TRP A 113 -5.36 0.84 20.80
N LYS A 114 -5.63 0.62 22.11
CA LYS A 114 -7.00 0.63 22.62
C LYS A 114 -7.70 1.96 22.36
N LEU A 115 -7.03 3.08 22.60
CA LEU A 115 -7.59 4.42 22.36
C LEU A 115 -7.91 4.64 20.87
N LEU A 116 -7.05 4.17 19.96
CA LEU A 116 -7.31 4.23 18.52
C LEU A 116 -8.55 3.41 18.14
N LEU A 117 -8.67 2.19 18.66
CA LEU A 117 -9.84 1.35 18.43
C LEU A 117 -11.12 1.99 19.00
N ASP A 118 -11.08 2.55 20.19
CA ASP A 118 -12.24 3.20 20.82
C ASP A 118 -12.74 4.38 19.97
N LYS A 119 -11.83 5.06 19.28
CA LYS A 119 -12.18 6.17 18.40
C LYS A 119 -12.67 5.73 17.02
N TRP A 120 -11.94 4.81 16.36
CA TRP A 120 -12.13 4.51 14.94
C TRP A 120 -13.05 3.31 14.70
N ASP A 121 -13.17 2.41 15.67
CA ASP A 121 -14.02 1.22 15.61
C ASP A 121 -14.56 0.86 17.00
N PRO A 122 -15.40 1.72 17.61
CA PRO A 122 -15.91 1.53 18.98
C PRO A 122 -16.68 0.22 19.15
N LYS A 123 -17.30 -0.27 18.10
CA LYS A 123 -18.05 -1.54 18.10
C LYS A 123 -17.19 -2.75 17.79
N ARG A 124 -15.93 -2.56 17.39
CA ARG A 124 -14.99 -3.62 16.97
C ARG A 124 -15.45 -4.44 15.75
N GLU A 125 -16.37 -3.91 14.96
CA GLU A 125 -16.94 -4.60 13.79
C GLU A 125 -15.96 -4.71 12.62
N TYR A 126 -15.19 -3.63 12.38
CA TYR A 126 -14.25 -3.57 11.24
C TYR A 126 -12.91 -4.19 11.58
N PHE A 127 -12.47 -4.02 12.80
CA PHE A 127 -11.15 -4.48 13.22
C PHE A 127 -11.02 -6.01 13.16
N GLN A 128 -12.04 -6.76 13.59
CA GLN A 128 -12.01 -8.24 13.49
C GLN A 128 -11.90 -8.71 12.04
N LYS A 129 -12.67 -8.13 11.13
CA LYS A 129 -12.60 -8.42 9.70
C LYS A 129 -11.24 -8.06 9.12
N PHE A 130 -10.71 -6.91 9.53
CA PHE A 130 -9.41 -6.44 9.12
C PHE A 130 -8.29 -7.34 9.64
N GLN A 131 -8.34 -7.84 10.86
CA GLN A 131 -7.38 -8.84 11.39
C GLN A 131 -7.39 -10.13 10.58
N THR A 132 -8.56 -10.64 10.23
CA THR A 132 -8.69 -11.85 9.40
C THR A 132 -8.03 -11.62 8.04
N PHE A 133 -8.34 -10.49 7.40
CA PHE A 133 -7.71 -10.09 6.14
C PHE A 133 -6.19 -10.00 6.25
N LEU A 134 -5.67 -9.37 7.30
CA LEU A 134 -4.23 -9.26 7.53
C LEU A 134 -3.57 -10.63 7.74
N ALA A 135 -4.22 -11.55 8.46
CA ALA A 135 -3.72 -12.90 8.66
C ALA A 135 -3.66 -13.71 7.35
N GLU A 136 -4.62 -13.50 6.45
CA GLU A 136 -4.63 -14.11 5.13
C GLU A 136 -3.51 -13.55 4.23
N GLU A 137 -3.33 -12.23 4.22
CA GLU A 137 -2.26 -11.58 3.46
C GLU A 137 -0.87 -12.03 3.96
N LYS A 138 -0.70 -12.19 5.27
CA LYS A 138 0.54 -12.76 5.85
C LYS A 138 0.82 -14.16 5.36
N LYS A 139 -0.19 -15.04 5.27
CA LYS A 139 -0.04 -16.40 4.74
C LYS A 139 0.36 -16.42 3.26
N LYS A 140 -0.03 -15.41 2.49
CA LYS A 140 0.35 -15.25 1.07
C LYS A 140 1.82 -14.81 0.87
N GLY A 141 2.57 -14.59 1.93
CA GLY A 141 3.98 -14.23 1.87
C GLY A 141 4.27 -12.75 1.62
N PHE A 142 3.28 -11.89 1.81
CA PHE A 142 3.46 -10.44 1.67
C PHE A 142 4.32 -9.83 2.79
N VAL A 143 4.57 -10.55 3.87
CA VAL A 143 5.38 -10.06 4.99
C VAL A 143 6.55 -11.00 5.23
N LYS A 144 7.73 -10.63 4.74
CA LYS A 144 9.01 -11.10 5.28
C LYS A 144 9.51 -10.01 6.22
N PHE A 145 9.55 -10.33 7.51
CA PHE A 145 10.22 -9.51 8.52
C PHE A 145 11.72 -9.83 8.54
#